data_de83812e571a8e4f6ed9d9b1cff70de8
#
_entry.id   de83812e571a8e4f6ed9d9b1cff70de8
#
_cell.length_a   1.000
_cell.length_b   1.000
_cell.length_c   1.000
_cell.angle_alpha   90.00
_cell.angle_beta   90.00
_cell.angle_gamma   90.00
#
_symmetry.space_group_name_H-M   'P 1'
#
loop_
_entity.id
_entity.type
_entity.pdbx_description
1 polymer ?
#
loop_
_entity_poly.entity_id
_entity_poly.type
_entity_poly.pdbx_seq_one_letter_code
_entity_poly.pdbx_strand_id
1 'polypeptide(L)'
;MRSYNSFLTANNASQIISIYKDFVKNPSSVDQSWHNFFKELAPEELAILADYEKLDWSKKTRSSDFSQTSLNQAISDSLRLVMMIRAYREIGHLIANLDPLNLAVQSKPAGLDPEYYGFQEKDLDRKIFLFGYLGFETASVRQVFEKLQKIYSGTLSIEYKHIQSAEEYLWLKDRIEDRKDMQLTPRGKRTILERLISAEYFEKFLDTKSVSYTHLTLPTI
;
A
#
# COMPACT_ATOMS: atom_id res chain seq x y z
N MET A 1 3.21 -2.32 -20.90
CA MET A 1 2.74 -1.69 -19.67
C MET A 1 3.59 -0.44 -19.42
N ARG A 2 3.07 0.75 -19.62
CA ARG A 2 3.80 1.99 -19.31
C ARG A 2 3.66 2.25 -17.83
N SER A 3 4.78 2.34 -17.13
CA SER A 3 4.84 2.67 -15.70
C SER A 3 4.34 4.11 -15.49
N TYR A 4 3.10 4.26 -15.04
CA TYR A 4 2.54 5.56 -14.65
C TYR A 4 3.07 6.06 -13.30
N ASN A 5 3.95 5.30 -12.66
CA ASN A 5 4.51 5.64 -11.33
C ASN A 5 5.36 6.93 -11.30
N SER A 6 5.78 7.47 -12.46
CA SER A 6 6.59 8.68 -12.49
C SER A 6 5.77 9.98 -12.51
N PHE A 7 4.46 9.91 -12.76
CA PHE A 7 3.62 11.10 -12.95
C PHE A 7 3.03 11.64 -11.63
N LEU A 8 2.75 10.76 -10.67
CA LEU A 8 2.22 11.13 -9.36
C LEU A 8 3.34 11.28 -8.33
N THR A 9 4.15 12.32 -8.49
CA THR A 9 5.09 12.72 -7.44
C THR A 9 4.41 13.63 -6.42
N ALA A 10 4.86 13.59 -5.16
CA ALA A 10 4.33 14.41 -4.09
C ALA A 10 4.32 15.93 -4.43
N ASN A 11 5.20 16.37 -5.33
CA ASN A 11 5.29 17.76 -5.75
C ASN A 11 4.18 18.21 -6.72
N ASN A 12 3.53 17.28 -7.43
CA ASN A 12 2.53 17.59 -8.45
C ASN A 12 1.08 17.38 -7.99
N ALA A 13 0.88 16.92 -6.77
CA ALA A 13 -0.43 16.52 -6.27
C ALA A 13 -1.48 17.63 -6.30
N SER A 14 -1.13 18.82 -5.85
CA SER A 14 -2.04 19.99 -5.85
C SER A 14 -2.43 20.42 -7.27
N GLN A 15 -1.51 20.32 -8.21
CA GLN A 15 -1.76 20.65 -9.61
C GLN A 15 -2.69 19.62 -10.26
N ILE A 16 -2.49 18.32 -9.99
CA ILE A 16 -3.34 17.26 -10.52
C ILE A 16 -4.78 17.40 -10.00
N ILE A 17 -4.97 17.71 -8.72
CA ILE A 17 -6.29 17.97 -8.13
C ILE A 17 -6.97 19.17 -8.79
N SER A 18 -6.23 20.25 -9.06
CA SER A 18 -6.77 21.42 -9.74
C SER A 18 -7.25 21.05 -11.16
N ILE A 19 -6.43 20.33 -11.92
CA ILE A 19 -6.76 19.89 -13.28
C ILE A 19 -7.96 18.91 -13.26
N TYR A 20 -8.04 18.03 -12.26
CA TYR A 20 -9.19 17.13 -12.10
C TYR A 20 -10.48 17.89 -11.82
N LYS A 21 -10.45 18.92 -10.99
CA LYS A 21 -11.61 19.79 -10.75
C LYS A 21 -12.10 20.46 -12.04
N ASP A 22 -11.18 20.93 -12.86
CA ASP A 22 -11.51 21.54 -14.16
C ASP A 22 -12.05 20.50 -15.13
N PHE A 23 -11.50 19.28 -15.14
CA PHE A 23 -11.99 18.14 -15.92
C PHE A 23 -13.43 17.75 -15.56
N VAL A 24 -13.76 17.66 -14.26
CA VAL A 24 -15.11 17.30 -13.79
C VAL A 24 -16.13 18.40 -14.15
N LYS A 25 -15.75 19.68 -14.06
CA LYS A 25 -16.63 20.79 -14.42
C LYS A 25 -16.87 20.90 -15.93
N ASN A 26 -15.84 20.74 -16.71
CA ASN A 26 -15.89 20.79 -18.17
C ASN A 26 -14.79 19.91 -18.78
N PRO A 27 -15.10 18.68 -19.20
CA PRO A 27 -14.12 17.76 -19.78
C PRO A 27 -13.34 18.32 -20.97
N SER A 28 -13.94 19.27 -21.70
CA SER A 28 -13.30 19.90 -22.86
C SER A 28 -12.31 21.03 -22.51
N SER A 29 -12.23 21.44 -21.26
CA SER A 29 -11.32 22.49 -20.79
C SER A 29 -9.91 21.97 -20.51
N VAL A 30 -9.71 20.66 -20.51
CA VAL A 30 -8.46 20.01 -20.14
C VAL A 30 -7.82 19.37 -21.37
N ASP A 31 -6.49 19.40 -21.43
CA ASP A 31 -5.73 18.79 -22.51
C ASP A 31 -6.05 17.30 -22.69
N GLN A 32 -6.01 16.81 -23.92
CA GLN A 32 -6.35 15.44 -24.28
C GLN A 32 -5.53 14.39 -23.53
N SER A 33 -4.30 14.69 -23.16
CA SER A 33 -3.42 13.81 -22.38
C SER A 33 -3.96 13.58 -20.96
N TRP A 34 -4.47 14.64 -20.31
CA TRP A 34 -5.09 14.57 -18.99
C TRP A 34 -6.45 13.86 -19.02
N HIS A 35 -7.22 14.08 -20.10
CA HIS A 35 -8.48 13.38 -20.31
C HIS A 35 -8.29 11.86 -20.40
N ASN A 36 -7.28 11.39 -21.14
CA ASN A 36 -6.95 9.98 -21.22
C ASN A 36 -6.42 9.45 -19.89
N PHE A 37 -5.58 10.21 -19.20
CA PHE A 37 -5.04 9.88 -17.89
C PHE A 37 -6.15 9.63 -16.86
N PHE A 38 -7.14 10.54 -16.75
CA PHE A 38 -8.24 10.37 -15.80
C PHE A 38 -9.19 9.23 -16.15
N LYS A 39 -9.30 8.85 -17.42
CA LYS A 39 -10.06 7.68 -17.85
C LYS A 39 -9.39 6.34 -17.52
N GLU A 40 -8.07 6.32 -17.46
CA GLU A 40 -7.28 5.12 -17.18
C GLU A 40 -7.00 4.91 -15.69
N LEU A 41 -7.37 5.86 -14.82
CA LEU A 41 -7.23 5.72 -13.37
C LEU A 41 -8.15 4.63 -12.84
N ALA A 42 -7.66 3.88 -11.87
CA ALA A 42 -8.47 2.89 -11.17
C ALA A 42 -9.65 3.54 -10.45
N PRO A 43 -10.80 2.85 -10.31
CA PRO A 43 -11.98 3.39 -9.63
C PRO A 43 -11.68 3.93 -8.23
N GLU A 44 -10.73 3.35 -7.51
CA GLU A 44 -10.29 3.80 -6.19
C GLU A 44 -9.57 5.16 -6.25
N GLU A 45 -8.77 5.37 -7.27
CA GLU A 45 -8.02 6.61 -7.48
C GLU A 45 -8.96 7.75 -7.89
N LEU A 46 -9.96 7.44 -8.72
CA LEU A 46 -11.04 8.36 -9.07
C LEU A 46 -11.92 8.70 -7.86
N ALA A 47 -12.20 7.74 -6.98
CA ALA A 47 -12.95 7.98 -5.75
C ALA A 47 -12.23 8.96 -4.83
N ILE A 48 -10.90 8.84 -4.69
CA ILE A 48 -10.09 9.80 -3.94
C ILE A 48 -10.23 11.21 -4.53
N LEU A 49 -10.07 11.35 -5.84
CA LEU A 49 -10.17 12.63 -6.51
C LEU A 49 -11.60 13.21 -6.45
N ALA A 50 -12.63 12.36 -6.56
CA ALA A 50 -14.03 12.75 -6.45
C ALA A 50 -14.45 13.15 -5.03
N ASP A 51 -13.88 12.51 -4.00
CA ASP A 51 -14.12 12.91 -2.61
C ASP A 51 -13.46 14.25 -2.29
N TYR A 52 -12.35 14.59 -2.93
CA TYR A 52 -11.80 15.94 -2.89
C TYR A 52 -12.71 16.99 -3.56
N GLU A 53 -13.49 16.62 -4.57
CA GLU A 53 -14.47 17.51 -5.19
C GLU A 53 -15.67 17.75 -4.29
N LYS A 54 -16.18 16.70 -3.61
CA LYS A 54 -17.32 16.79 -2.67
C LYS A 54 -17.03 17.56 -1.40
N LEU A 55 -15.76 17.76 -1.06
CA LEU A 55 -15.32 18.67 -0.02
C LEU A 55 -15.56 20.11 -0.49
N ASP A 56 -16.85 20.50 -0.51
CA ASP A 56 -17.25 21.89 -0.68
C ASP A 56 -16.87 22.68 0.58
N TRP A 57 -15.61 23.07 0.63
CA TRP A 57 -15.00 23.84 1.70
C TRP A 57 -15.63 25.21 1.87
N SER A 58 -16.50 25.65 0.92
CA SER A 58 -17.16 26.93 0.95
C SER A 58 -18.35 26.99 1.93
N LYS A 59 -18.88 25.84 2.39
CA LYS A 59 -20.13 25.79 3.16
C LYS A 59 -20.03 25.52 4.67
N LYS A 60 -18.85 25.34 5.23
CA LYS A 60 -18.63 25.25 6.68
C LYS A 60 -17.52 26.15 7.17
N THR A 61 -17.59 27.41 6.82
CA THR A 61 -16.83 28.44 7.52
C THR A 61 -17.53 28.79 8.83
N ARG A 62 -17.33 27.95 9.83
CA ARG A 62 -17.14 28.52 11.16
C ARG A 62 -15.73 29.08 11.18
N SER A 63 -15.68 30.40 11.18
CA SER A 63 -14.50 31.26 11.34
C SER A 63 -13.37 30.61 12.14
N SER A 64 -12.37 30.11 11.50
CA SER A 64 -10.99 30.09 11.95
C SER A 64 -10.14 30.37 10.71
N ASP A 65 -9.29 31.38 10.76
CA ASP A 65 -8.39 31.82 9.72
C ASP A 65 -7.41 30.70 9.30
N PHE A 66 -7.93 29.70 8.61
CA PHE A 66 -7.09 28.77 7.89
C PHE A 66 -6.66 29.42 6.59
N SER A 67 -5.42 29.88 6.53
CA SER A 67 -4.87 30.42 5.30
C SER A 67 -4.96 29.38 4.18
N GLN A 68 -5.21 29.80 2.95
CA GLN A 68 -5.25 28.95 1.75
C GLN A 68 -4.01 28.00 1.68
N THR A 69 -2.88 28.50 2.17
CA THR A 69 -1.61 27.77 2.25
C THR A 69 -1.69 26.55 3.20
N SER A 70 -2.35 26.69 4.34
CA SER A 70 -2.48 25.58 5.31
C SER A 70 -3.42 24.46 4.83
N LEU A 71 -4.45 24.83 4.07
CA LEU A 71 -5.34 23.85 3.40
C LEU A 71 -4.60 23.06 2.32
N ASN A 72 -3.87 23.75 1.46
CA ASN A 72 -3.08 23.10 0.41
C ASN A 72 -2.02 22.16 1.01
N GLN A 73 -1.42 22.54 2.14
CA GLN A 73 -0.47 21.69 2.86
C GLN A 73 -1.15 20.43 3.42
N ALA A 74 -2.32 20.57 4.06
CA ALA A 74 -3.05 19.44 4.62
C ALA A 74 -3.48 18.44 3.52
N ILE A 75 -3.95 18.93 2.37
CA ILE A 75 -4.29 18.13 1.21
C ILE A 75 -3.05 17.39 0.67
N SER A 76 -1.95 18.11 0.50
CA SER A 76 -0.69 17.53 0.04
C SER A 76 -0.19 16.42 0.95
N ASP A 77 -0.27 16.62 2.26
CA ASP A 77 0.16 15.63 3.26
C ASP A 77 -0.73 14.37 3.23
N SER A 78 -2.04 14.53 3.11
CA SER A 78 -2.97 13.39 2.97
C SER A 78 -2.64 12.57 1.71
N LEU A 79 -2.40 13.22 0.60
CA LEU A 79 -2.07 12.54 -0.65
C LEU A 79 -0.71 11.83 -0.57
N ARG A 80 0.31 12.48 -0.01
CA ARG A 80 1.64 11.86 0.21
C ARG A 80 1.54 10.60 1.06
N LEU A 81 0.70 10.64 2.10
CA LEU A 81 0.51 9.50 2.99
C LEU A 81 -0.23 8.35 2.27
N VAL A 82 -1.24 8.66 1.46
CA VAL A 82 -1.92 7.67 0.61
C VAL A 82 -0.97 7.05 -0.41
N MET A 83 -0.06 7.82 -1.00
CA MET A 83 0.97 7.29 -1.90
C MET A 83 1.92 6.32 -1.18
N MET A 84 2.31 6.61 0.05
CA MET A 84 3.11 5.70 0.87
C MET A 84 2.34 4.40 1.17
N ILE A 85 1.05 4.49 1.52
CA ILE A 85 0.19 3.31 1.72
C ILE A 85 0.16 2.44 0.46
N ARG A 86 0.01 3.07 -0.71
CA ARG A 86 0.02 2.37 -1.99
C ARG A 86 1.34 1.66 -2.26
N ALA A 87 2.46 2.32 -1.99
CA ALA A 87 3.79 1.71 -2.15
C ALA A 87 3.96 0.47 -1.26
N TYR A 88 3.50 0.52 -0.01
CA TYR A 88 3.53 -0.64 0.87
C TYR A 88 2.67 -1.80 0.36
N ARG A 89 1.50 -1.53 -0.21
CA ARG A 89 0.65 -2.55 -0.84
C ARG A 89 1.31 -3.21 -2.05
N GLU A 90 2.17 -2.49 -2.75
CA GLU A 90 2.82 -2.93 -3.97
C GLU A 90 4.16 -3.65 -3.70
N ILE A 91 5.02 -3.04 -2.90
CA ILE A 91 6.40 -3.50 -2.70
C ILE A 91 6.79 -3.74 -1.23
N GLY A 92 5.85 -3.61 -0.28
CA GLY A 92 6.14 -3.81 1.16
C GLY A 92 6.64 -5.22 1.49
N HIS A 93 6.25 -6.22 0.70
CA HIS A 93 6.71 -7.60 0.84
C HIS A 93 8.23 -7.76 0.62
N LEU A 94 8.87 -6.87 -0.15
CA LEU A 94 10.30 -6.95 -0.43
C LEU A 94 11.19 -6.74 0.80
N ILE A 95 10.67 -6.07 1.84
CA ILE A 95 11.39 -5.87 3.10
C ILE A 95 10.83 -6.72 4.25
N ALA A 96 10.02 -7.74 3.92
CA ALA A 96 9.48 -8.64 4.91
C ALA A 96 10.59 -9.47 5.56
N ASN A 97 10.51 -9.67 6.87
CA ASN A 97 11.47 -10.46 7.63
C ASN A 97 11.20 -11.97 7.43
N LEU A 98 11.59 -12.49 6.27
CA LEU A 98 11.41 -13.88 5.88
C LEU A 98 12.66 -14.75 6.10
N ASP A 99 13.77 -14.13 6.50
CA ASP A 99 15.04 -14.81 6.74
C ASP A 99 15.38 -14.82 8.24
N PRO A 100 14.97 -15.85 8.99
CA PRO A 100 15.21 -15.93 10.44
C PRO A 100 16.69 -16.04 10.80
N LEU A 101 17.56 -16.41 9.85
CA LEU A 101 19.00 -16.56 10.06
C LEU A 101 19.79 -15.33 9.62
N ASN A 102 19.16 -14.33 9.01
CA ASN A 102 19.76 -13.09 8.48
C ASN A 102 20.98 -13.37 7.55
N LEU A 103 20.84 -14.35 6.67
CA LEU A 103 21.88 -14.72 5.70
C LEU A 103 21.87 -13.82 4.46
N ALA A 104 20.73 -13.23 4.14
CA ALA A 104 20.56 -12.36 3.00
C ALA A 104 20.65 -10.89 3.38
N VAL A 105 21.36 -10.10 2.55
CA VAL A 105 21.35 -8.64 2.67
C VAL A 105 20.09 -8.11 2.00
N GLN A 106 19.13 -7.62 2.80
CA GLN A 106 17.93 -7.01 2.27
C GLN A 106 18.20 -5.59 1.81
N SER A 107 17.83 -5.28 0.56
CA SER A 107 17.82 -3.91 0.04
C SER A 107 16.46 -3.30 0.32
N LYS A 108 16.44 -2.17 1.02
CA LYS A 108 15.19 -1.44 1.30
C LYS A 108 14.89 -0.44 0.18
N PRO A 109 13.78 -0.60 -0.56
CA PRO A 109 13.35 0.39 -1.55
C PRO A 109 13.08 1.74 -0.91
N ALA A 110 13.59 2.82 -1.49
CA ALA A 110 13.41 4.19 -0.98
C ALA A 110 11.94 4.59 -0.83
N GLY A 111 11.06 4.10 -1.72
CA GLY A 111 9.62 4.36 -1.68
C GLY A 111 8.88 3.80 -0.46
N LEU A 112 9.55 3.08 0.43
CA LEU A 112 9.00 2.58 1.69
C LEU A 112 9.38 3.46 2.89
N ASP A 113 10.15 4.53 2.69
CA ASP A 113 10.52 5.47 3.74
C ASP A 113 9.63 6.72 3.71
N PRO A 114 9.16 7.22 4.87
CA PRO A 114 8.41 8.46 4.96
C PRO A 114 9.15 9.67 4.39
N GLU A 115 10.48 9.70 4.51
CA GLU A 115 11.32 10.78 3.99
C GLU A 115 11.22 10.92 2.46
N TYR A 116 11.04 9.81 1.74
CA TYR A 116 10.84 9.82 0.29
C TYR A 116 9.61 10.64 -0.13
N TYR A 117 8.60 10.69 0.73
CA TYR A 117 7.38 11.48 0.55
C TYR A 117 7.48 12.89 1.14
N GLY A 118 8.67 13.27 1.63
CA GLY A 118 8.94 14.59 2.20
C GLY A 118 8.46 14.78 3.64
N PHE A 119 8.20 13.70 4.37
CA PHE A 119 7.94 13.75 5.81
C PHE A 119 9.24 13.73 6.58
N GLN A 120 9.49 14.78 7.36
CA GLN A 120 10.63 14.86 8.28
C GLN A 120 10.25 14.32 9.66
N GLU A 121 11.23 14.06 10.52
CA GLU A 121 10.98 13.56 11.89
C GLU A 121 9.96 14.39 12.67
N LYS A 122 10.00 15.72 12.52
CA LYS A 122 9.05 16.66 13.13
C LYS A 122 7.60 16.50 12.64
N ASP A 123 7.39 15.91 11.46
CA ASP A 123 6.08 15.73 10.85
C ASP A 123 5.44 14.39 11.22
N LEU A 124 6.23 13.43 11.74
CA LEU A 124 5.78 12.07 11.96
C LEU A 124 4.62 11.96 12.96
N ASP A 125 4.53 12.85 13.93
CA ASP A 125 3.48 12.82 14.96
C ASP A 125 2.29 13.73 14.64
N ARG A 126 2.35 14.47 13.53
CA ARG A 126 1.27 15.32 13.07
C ARG A 126 0.10 14.47 12.56
N LYS A 127 -1.11 14.80 13.00
CA LYS A 127 -2.34 14.13 12.55
C LYS A 127 -2.72 14.59 11.15
N ILE A 128 -2.95 13.62 10.28
CA ILE A 128 -3.33 13.80 8.88
C ILE A 128 -4.64 13.07 8.65
N PHE A 129 -5.51 13.65 7.84
CA PHE A 129 -6.79 13.05 7.49
C PHE A 129 -6.61 11.98 6.40
N LEU A 130 -7.19 10.78 6.59
CA LEU A 130 -6.94 9.59 5.77
C LEU A 130 -8.18 9.00 5.12
N PHE A 131 -9.35 9.63 5.24
CA PHE A 131 -10.59 9.17 4.57
C PHE A 131 -10.97 7.71 4.83
N GLY A 132 -10.62 7.15 5.99
CA GLY A 132 -10.89 5.75 6.31
C GLY A 132 -9.82 4.76 5.83
N TYR A 133 -8.75 5.20 5.14
CA TYR A 133 -7.66 4.31 4.73
C TYR A 133 -7.05 3.61 5.95
N LEU A 134 -6.79 2.31 5.82
CA LEU A 134 -6.28 1.46 6.90
C LEU A 134 -7.17 1.49 8.16
N GLY A 135 -8.45 1.87 8.02
CA GLY A 135 -9.37 2.02 9.15
C GLY A 135 -9.14 3.29 9.98
N PHE A 136 -8.34 4.25 9.50
CA PHE A 136 -8.14 5.54 10.16
C PHE A 136 -8.89 6.66 9.46
N GLU A 137 -9.71 7.41 10.17
CA GLU A 137 -10.18 8.72 9.69
C GLU A 137 -9.07 9.77 9.75
N THR A 138 -8.35 9.78 10.89
CA THR A 138 -7.16 10.61 11.10
C THR A 138 -6.10 9.78 11.81
N ALA A 139 -4.86 9.86 11.36
CA ALA A 139 -3.73 9.24 12.03
C ALA A 139 -2.44 10.07 11.85
N SER A 140 -1.44 9.81 12.67
CA SER A 140 -0.11 10.34 12.45
C SER A 140 0.64 9.50 11.41
N VAL A 141 1.63 10.10 10.74
CA VAL A 141 2.50 9.38 9.80
C VAL A 141 3.14 8.17 10.48
N ARG A 142 3.59 8.33 11.73
CA ARG A 142 4.17 7.25 12.55
C ARG A 142 3.20 6.08 12.74
N GLN A 143 1.96 6.36 13.12
CA GLN A 143 0.93 5.32 13.29
C GLN A 143 0.64 4.56 12.01
N VAL A 144 0.56 5.27 10.88
CA VAL A 144 0.35 4.65 9.57
C VAL A 144 1.56 3.80 9.18
N PHE A 145 2.76 4.34 9.35
CA PHE A 145 4.00 3.65 9.02
C PHE A 145 4.17 2.35 9.82
N GLU A 146 3.97 2.39 11.13
CA GLU A 146 4.02 1.21 12.00
C GLU A 146 2.99 0.16 11.60
N LYS A 147 1.74 0.61 11.30
CA LYS A 147 0.69 -0.29 10.84
C LYS A 147 1.05 -0.95 9.51
N LEU A 148 1.59 -0.20 8.56
CA LEU A 148 2.02 -0.70 7.26
C LEU A 148 3.16 -1.72 7.40
N GLN A 149 4.17 -1.43 8.22
CA GLN A 149 5.25 -2.36 8.48
C GLN A 149 4.73 -3.66 9.10
N LYS A 150 3.81 -3.56 10.06
CA LYS A 150 3.20 -4.73 10.71
C LYS A 150 2.42 -5.61 9.73
N ILE A 151 1.68 -5.00 8.79
CA ILE A 151 0.84 -5.72 7.83
C ILE A 151 1.67 -6.32 6.70
N TYR A 152 2.55 -5.52 6.09
CA TYR A 152 3.19 -5.86 4.82
C TYR A 152 4.65 -6.29 4.93
N SER A 153 5.32 -5.99 6.04
CA SER A 153 6.76 -6.23 6.21
C SER A 153 7.09 -7.06 7.46
N GLY A 154 6.12 -7.82 7.96
CA GLY A 154 6.32 -8.72 9.11
C GLY A 154 7.02 -10.03 8.72
N THR A 155 6.88 -11.05 9.57
CA THR A 155 7.36 -12.43 9.31
C THR A 155 6.47 -13.21 8.34
N LEU A 156 5.34 -12.66 7.96
CA LEU A 156 4.45 -13.10 6.90
C LEU A 156 4.13 -11.88 6.06
N SER A 157 4.30 -12.00 4.75
CA SER A 157 3.91 -10.97 3.79
C SER A 157 3.06 -11.55 2.69
N ILE A 158 2.26 -10.69 2.04
CA ILE A 158 1.31 -11.09 1.02
C ILE A 158 1.50 -10.18 -0.19
N GLU A 159 1.69 -10.82 -1.34
CA GLU A 159 1.70 -10.18 -2.65
C GLU A 159 0.37 -10.45 -3.36
N TYR A 160 -0.39 -9.40 -3.69
CA TYR A 160 -1.73 -9.53 -4.29
C TYR A 160 -2.03 -8.49 -5.37
N LYS A 161 -1.08 -7.60 -5.64
CA LYS A 161 -1.24 -6.51 -6.63
C LYS A 161 -1.36 -7.00 -8.08
N HIS A 162 -0.97 -8.24 -8.35
CA HIS A 162 -1.10 -8.87 -9.66
C HIS A 162 -2.53 -9.31 -10.00
N ILE A 163 -3.44 -9.31 -9.01
CA ILE A 163 -4.83 -9.71 -9.21
C ILE A 163 -5.56 -8.64 -10.02
N GLN A 164 -6.13 -9.04 -11.16
CA GLN A 164 -6.80 -8.14 -12.11
C GLN A 164 -8.28 -7.90 -11.76
N SER A 165 -8.90 -8.85 -11.07
CA SER A 165 -10.29 -8.71 -10.62
C SER A 165 -10.37 -7.68 -9.49
N ALA A 166 -11.05 -6.58 -9.71
CA ALA A 166 -11.23 -5.54 -8.71
C ALA A 166 -11.95 -6.04 -7.45
N GLU A 167 -12.93 -6.94 -7.61
CA GLU A 167 -13.70 -7.51 -6.50
C GLU A 167 -12.82 -8.39 -5.62
N GLU A 168 -12.03 -9.29 -6.22
CA GLU A 168 -11.09 -10.15 -5.50
C GLU A 168 -9.99 -9.34 -4.80
N TYR A 169 -9.47 -8.33 -5.50
CA TYR A 169 -8.46 -7.43 -4.97
C TYR A 169 -8.97 -6.70 -3.72
N LEU A 170 -10.16 -6.09 -3.79
CA LEU A 170 -10.76 -5.36 -2.66
C LEU A 170 -11.05 -6.29 -1.50
N TRP A 171 -11.60 -7.47 -1.76
CA TRP A 171 -11.88 -8.47 -0.75
C TRP A 171 -10.62 -8.92 0.01
N LEU A 172 -9.53 -9.18 -0.72
CA LEU A 172 -8.24 -9.53 -0.12
C LEU A 172 -7.65 -8.37 0.67
N LYS A 173 -7.63 -7.18 0.08
CA LYS A 173 -7.13 -5.95 0.72
C LYS A 173 -7.79 -5.73 2.08
N ASP A 174 -9.11 -5.77 2.13
CA ASP A 174 -9.85 -5.53 3.37
C ASP A 174 -9.52 -6.58 4.43
N ARG A 175 -9.42 -7.85 4.05
CA ARG A 175 -9.04 -8.92 4.99
C ARG A 175 -7.60 -8.83 5.47
N ILE A 176 -6.69 -8.39 4.63
CA ILE A 176 -5.28 -8.21 4.97
C ILE A 176 -5.12 -7.02 5.93
N GLU A 177 -5.79 -5.90 5.64
CA GLU A 177 -5.66 -4.65 6.41
C GLU A 177 -6.46 -4.67 7.72
N ASP A 178 -7.58 -5.38 7.79
CA ASP A 178 -8.38 -5.58 9.00
C ASP A 178 -7.94 -6.80 9.82
N ARG A 179 -6.86 -7.45 9.42
CA ARG A 179 -6.39 -8.65 10.09
C ARG A 179 -6.15 -8.39 11.58
N LYS A 180 -6.96 -9.03 12.41
CA LYS A 180 -6.71 -9.11 13.85
C LYS A 180 -5.50 -10.01 14.08
N ASP A 181 -4.64 -9.64 15.01
CA ASP A 181 -3.49 -10.47 15.37
C ASP A 181 -3.96 -11.87 15.77
N MET A 182 -3.65 -12.83 14.94
CA MET A 182 -3.91 -14.23 15.22
C MET A 182 -2.85 -14.73 16.19
N GLN A 183 -3.14 -14.64 17.48
CA GLN A 183 -2.24 -15.16 18.51
C GLN A 183 -2.47 -16.67 18.63
N LEU A 184 -1.56 -17.43 18.04
CA LEU A 184 -1.53 -18.87 18.24
C LEU A 184 -1.05 -19.19 19.66
N THR A 185 -1.77 -20.09 20.34
CA THR A 185 -1.33 -20.60 21.63
C THR A 185 -0.03 -21.40 21.47
N PRO A 186 0.80 -21.53 22.52
CA PRO A 186 2.01 -22.35 22.47
C PRO A 186 1.75 -23.79 22.00
N ARG A 187 0.60 -24.37 22.41
CA ARG A 187 0.16 -25.70 21.95
C ARG A 187 -0.15 -25.72 20.45
N GLY A 188 -0.86 -24.69 19.95
CA GLY A 188 -1.16 -24.55 18.52
C GLY A 188 0.12 -24.43 17.68
N LYS A 189 1.08 -23.62 18.11
CA LYS A 189 2.39 -23.49 17.44
C LYS A 189 3.14 -24.81 17.37
N ARG A 190 3.16 -25.58 18.47
CA ARG A 190 3.79 -26.91 18.53
C ARG A 190 3.11 -27.88 17.57
N THR A 191 1.78 -27.92 17.55
CA THR A 191 1.03 -28.81 16.64
C THR A 191 1.33 -28.48 15.18
N ILE A 192 1.39 -27.22 14.81
CA ILE A 192 1.77 -26.79 13.44
C ILE A 192 3.19 -27.27 13.12
N LEU A 193 4.15 -27.05 14.01
CA LEU A 193 5.53 -27.49 13.82
C LEU A 193 5.62 -29.01 13.66
N GLU A 194 4.95 -29.79 14.50
CA GLU A 194 4.90 -31.26 14.40
C GLU A 194 4.36 -31.72 13.04
N ARG A 195 3.31 -31.06 12.53
CA ARG A 195 2.74 -31.36 11.20
C ARG A 195 3.69 -31.04 10.08
N LEU A 196 4.36 -29.89 10.14
CA LEU A 196 5.37 -29.48 9.14
C LEU A 196 6.56 -30.45 9.12
N ILE A 197 7.09 -30.79 10.27
CA ILE A 197 8.18 -31.77 10.39
C ILE A 197 7.74 -33.15 9.83
N SER A 198 6.54 -33.60 10.18
CA SER A 198 6.02 -34.87 9.67
C SER A 198 5.89 -34.87 8.15
N ALA A 199 5.42 -33.78 7.54
CA ALA A 199 5.31 -33.66 6.10
C ALA A 199 6.70 -33.65 5.42
N GLU A 200 7.65 -32.87 5.93
CA GLU A 200 9.01 -32.82 5.39
C GLU A 200 9.72 -34.19 5.46
N TYR A 201 9.63 -34.86 6.59
CA TYR A 201 10.23 -36.20 6.73
C TYR A 201 9.56 -37.23 5.85
N PHE A 202 8.24 -37.14 5.65
CA PHE A 202 7.53 -38.00 4.72
C PHE A 202 8.00 -37.79 3.28
N GLU A 203 8.17 -36.56 2.84
CA GLU A 203 8.70 -36.24 1.52
C GLU A 203 10.13 -36.79 1.34
N LYS A 204 11.01 -36.55 2.32
CA LYS A 204 12.38 -37.09 2.31
C LYS A 204 12.40 -38.63 2.29
N PHE A 205 11.49 -39.28 3.00
CA PHE A 205 11.36 -40.74 2.96
C PHE A 205 10.96 -41.24 1.59
N LEU A 206 9.96 -40.58 0.95
CA LEU A 206 9.54 -40.93 -0.39
C LEU A 206 10.66 -40.71 -1.40
N ASP A 207 11.38 -39.62 -1.32
CA ASP A 207 12.53 -39.32 -2.17
C ASP A 207 13.58 -40.44 -2.06
N THR A 208 13.92 -40.86 -0.86
CA THR A 208 14.93 -41.88 -0.60
C THR A 208 14.50 -43.29 -1.05
N LYS A 209 13.19 -43.63 -0.94
CA LYS A 209 12.68 -44.98 -1.12
C LYS A 209 11.97 -45.21 -2.46
N SER A 210 11.37 -44.21 -3.03
CA SER A 210 10.42 -44.36 -4.14
C SER A 210 10.84 -43.63 -5.43
N VAL A 211 11.83 -42.77 -5.40
CA VAL A 211 12.14 -41.92 -6.56
C VAL A 211 13.54 -42.16 -7.06
N SER A 212 13.63 -42.64 -8.31
CA SER A 212 14.79 -42.41 -9.17
C SER A 212 14.68 -41.01 -9.73
N TYR A 213 15.12 -40.00 -8.97
CA TYR A 213 15.13 -38.62 -9.43
C TYR A 213 16.20 -38.41 -10.49
N THR A 214 15.92 -38.80 -11.74
CA THR A 214 16.83 -38.51 -12.82
C THR A 214 16.47 -37.28 -13.64
N HIS A 215 15.29 -36.64 -13.47
CA HIS A 215 14.84 -35.60 -14.42
C HIS A 215 13.87 -34.53 -13.87
N LEU A 216 14.15 -33.92 -12.73
CA LEU A 216 13.48 -32.69 -12.33
C LEU A 216 14.45 -31.49 -12.19
N THR A 217 15.48 -31.45 -12.98
CA THR A 217 16.11 -30.20 -13.32
C THR A 217 15.31 -29.59 -14.47
N LEU A 218 14.37 -28.70 -14.14
CA LEU A 218 13.83 -27.80 -15.15
C LEU A 218 15.01 -27.08 -15.79
N PRO A 219 15.14 -27.09 -17.12
CA PRO A 219 16.17 -26.31 -17.78
C PRO A 219 15.90 -24.84 -17.42
N THR A 220 16.81 -24.25 -16.71
CA THR A 220 16.87 -22.80 -16.51
C THR A 220 17.19 -22.20 -17.86
N ILE A 221 16.19 -21.62 -18.50
CA ILE A 221 16.36 -20.77 -19.69
C ILE A 221 16.64 -19.35 -19.22
#